data_f0f91163174e1539c3e0aafa431bf001
#
_entry.id   f0f91163174e1539c3e0aafa431bf001
#
_cell.length_a   1.000
_cell.length_b   1.000
_cell.length_c   1.000
_cell.angle_alpha   90.00
_cell.angle_beta   90.00
_cell.angle_gamma   90.00
#
_symmetry.space_group_name_H-M   'P 1'
#
loop_
_entity.id
_entity.type
_entity.pdbx_description
1 polymer ?
#
loop_
_entity_poly.entity_id
_entity_poly.type
_entity_poly.pdbx_seq_one_letter_code
_entity_poly.pdbx_strand_id
1 'polypeptide(L)'
;MTVSSTNSRLSYNGDGVSVNFATPYFLANADIKVYVGGVLKTLTTDYTLTGAGTESGGTCSFLSAPASGTGNVVILRDPDQLQSTDLPSNDPFPSSSVEKAFDKLTMLVQRCRDLLGRSFTLQDSDTSGASVTMPTPTAGKLLAWASDGLSIVNSAPTGVVAGSITATELASDAVEEEAILNGAVTTNKL
;
A
#
# COMPACT_ATOMS: atom_id res chain seq x y z
N MET A 1 -8.88 26.60 10.20
CA MET A 1 -9.24 25.80 9.00
C MET A 1 -9.04 24.35 9.37
N THR A 2 -9.98 23.48 9.03
CA THR A 2 -10.02 22.08 9.47
C THR A 2 -9.85 21.12 8.29
N VAL A 3 -9.44 19.87 8.57
CA VAL A 3 -9.36 18.80 7.58
C VAL A 3 -10.77 18.44 7.09
N SER A 4 -11.15 18.89 5.91
CA SER A 4 -12.49 18.67 5.31
C SER A 4 -12.57 17.44 4.41
N SER A 5 -11.45 16.78 4.11
CA SER A 5 -11.35 15.61 3.22
C SER A 5 -10.74 14.41 3.92
N THR A 6 -11.24 13.21 3.60
CA THR A 6 -10.70 11.93 4.07
C THR A 6 -9.52 11.45 3.23
N ASN A 7 -9.21 12.10 2.11
CA ASN A 7 -8.18 11.69 1.18
C ASN A 7 -6.78 12.01 1.75
N SER A 8 -6.04 10.98 2.14
CA SER A 8 -4.63 11.08 2.51
C SER A 8 -3.69 10.78 1.31
N ARG A 9 -4.24 10.23 0.23
CA ARG A 9 -3.51 9.77 -0.94
C ARG A 9 -4.31 10.06 -2.20
N LEU A 10 -3.64 10.62 -3.20
CA LEU A 10 -4.19 10.85 -4.54
C LEU A 10 -3.30 10.14 -5.56
N SER A 11 -3.94 9.57 -6.59
CA SER A 11 -3.26 8.89 -7.68
C SER A 11 -3.68 9.49 -9.01
N TYR A 12 -2.71 9.74 -9.87
CA TYR A 12 -2.93 10.35 -11.19
C TYR A 12 -2.20 9.57 -12.27
N ASN A 13 -2.64 9.73 -13.50
CA ASN A 13 -1.94 9.24 -14.67
C ASN A 13 -0.93 10.30 -15.12
N GLY A 14 0.33 9.93 -15.28
CA GLY A 14 1.27 10.75 -16.04
C GLY A 14 0.90 10.68 -17.53
N ASP A 15 1.09 11.78 -18.23
CA ASP A 15 0.82 11.90 -19.67
C ASP A 15 2.04 12.39 -20.47
N GLY A 16 3.17 12.68 -19.79
CA GLY A 16 4.38 13.22 -20.39
C GLY A 16 4.32 14.73 -20.68
N VAL A 17 3.21 15.41 -20.33
CA VAL A 17 2.97 16.84 -20.65
C VAL A 17 2.57 17.61 -19.39
N SER A 18 1.62 17.09 -18.62
CA SER A 18 1.08 17.73 -17.42
C SER A 18 2.11 17.73 -16.30
N VAL A 19 2.33 18.90 -15.70
CA VAL A 19 3.27 19.09 -14.59
C VAL A 19 2.58 19.41 -13.27
N ASN A 20 1.29 19.84 -13.27
CA ASN A 20 0.57 20.28 -12.09
C ASN A 20 -0.48 19.25 -11.67
N PHE A 21 -0.42 18.84 -10.40
CA PHE A 21 -1.33 17.87 -9.80
C PHE A 21 -1.83 18.39 -8.45
N ALA A 22 -3.12 18.20 -8.16
CA ALA A 22 -3.66 18.61 -6.86
C ALA A 22 -3.08 17.74 -5.74
N THR A 23 -2.95 18.31 -4.55
CA THR A 23 -2.53 17.59 -3.33
C THR A 23 -3.70 17.50 -2.34
N PRO A 24 -3.73 16.51 -1.44
CA PRO A 24 -4.61 16.58 -0.29
C PRO A 24 -4.23 17.79 0.59
N TYR A 25 -5.12 18.18 1.52
CA TYR A 25 -4.80 19.19 2.55
C TYR A 25 -3.53 18.77 3.33
N PHE A 26 -2.63 19.71 3.59
CA PHE A 26 -1.39 19.49 4.35
C PHE A 26 -0.97 20.76 5.08
N LEU A 27 -0.26 20.63 6.20
CA LEU A 27 0.18 21.77 7.01
C LEU A 27 1.57 22.28 6.60
N ALA A 28 2.46 21.38 6.24
CA ALA A 28 3.82 21.71 5.84
C ALA A 28 4.24 20.92 4.59
N ASN A 29 5.11 21.49 3.75
CA ASN A 29 5.57 20.82 2.53
C ASN A 29 6.24 19.46 2.83
N ALA A 30 6.85 19.31 4.00
CA ALA A 30 7.44 18.05 4.45
C ALA A 30 6.42 16.92 4.68
N ASP A 31 5.13 17.28 4.87
CA ASP A 31 4.05 16.30 5.05
C ASP A 31 3.68 15.57 3.76
N ILE A 32 4.14 16.05 2.61
CA ILE A 32 3.81 15.48 1.30
C ILE A 32 4.97 14.67 0.76
N LYS A 33 4.69 13.42 0.39
CA LYS A 33 5.59 12.55 -0.37
C LYS A 33 5.01 12.31 -1.76
N VAL A 34 5.86 12.40 -2.76
CA VAL A 34 5.48 12.23 -4.17
C VAL A 34 6.26 11.08 -4.76
N TYR A 35 5.56 10.17 -5.43
CA TYR A 35 6.14 9.04 -6.13
C TYR A 35 5.76 9.10 -7.62
N VAL A 36 6.70 8.75 -8.48
CA VAL A 36 6.46 8.55 -9.91
C VAL A 36 7.01 7.18 -10.30
N GLY A 37 6.16 6.32 -10.85
CA GLY A 37 6.53 4.95 -11.19
C GLY A 37 7.06 4.15 -9.98
N GLY A 38 6.54 4.42 -8.77
CA GLY A 38 7.00 3.79 -7.53
C GLY A 38 8.28 4.39 -6.93
N VAL A 39 8.93 5.35 -7.58
CA VAL A 39 10.16 6.01 -7.11
C VAL A 39 9.82 7.29 -6.37
N LEU A 40 10.32 7.44 -5.13
CA LEU A 40 10.17 8.66 -4.34
C LEU A 40 10.91 9.81 -5.02
N LYS A 41 10.23 10.95 -5.17
CA LYS A 41 10.75 12.19 -5.73
C LYS A 41 11.19 13.16 -4.63
N THR A 42 12.16 14.01 -4.94
CA THR A 42 12.76 14.96 -4.01
C THR A 42 12.12 16.33 -4.17
N LEU A 43 11.62 16.87 -3.05
CA LEU A 43 11.10 18.25 -2.99
C LEU A 43 12.20 19.23 -3.39
N THR A 44 11.84 20.25 -4.11
CA THR A 44 12.69 21.31 -4.71
C THR A 44 13.59 20.87 -5.87
N THR A 45 13.91 19.60 -5.97
CA THR A 45 14.71 19.04 -7.07
C THR A 45 13.87 18.50 -8.21
N ASP A 46 12.84 17.71 -7.88
CA ASP A 46 11.95 17.08 -8.87
C ASP A 46 10.61 17.83 -8.97
N TYR A 47 10.14 18.41 -7.87
CA TYR A 47 8.85 19.11 -7.79
C TYR A 47 8.86 20.20 -6.73
N THR A 48 7.89 21.10 -6.81
CA THR A 48 7.57 22.12 -5.80
C THR A 48 6.15 21.95 -5.29
N LEU A 49 5.86 22.50 -4.12
CA LEU A 49 4.53 22.48 -3.50
C LEU A 49 4.07 23.88 -3.16
N THR A 50 2.79 24.14 -3.36
CA THR A 50 2.10 25.37 -2.93
C THR A 50 0.79 25.02 -2.23
N GLY A 51 0.27 25.92 -1.41
CA GLY A 51 -1.03 25.74 -0.75
C GLY A 51 -0.98 25.02 0.60
N ALA A 52 0.17 24.97 1.29
CA ALA A 52 0.26 24.51 2.67
C ALA A 52 -0.72 25.30 3.57
N GLY A 53 -1.53 24.59 4.38
CA GLY A 53 -2.55 25.19 5.24
C GLY A 53 -3.81 25.65 4.51
N THR A 54 -3.95 25.44 3.20
CA THR A 54 -5.16 25.77 2.43
C THR A 54 -6.15 24.62 2.48
N GLU A 55 -7.40 24.87 2.89
CA GLU A 55 -8.42 23.83 3.14
C GLU A 55 -8.68 22.92 1.93
N SER A 56 -8.68 23.47 0.72
CA SER A 56 -8.85 22.71 -0.53
C SER A 56 -7.63 21.88 -0.93
N GLY A 57 -6.56 21.87 -0.14
CA GLY A 57 -5.27 21.33 -0.52
C GLY A 57 -4.44 22.32 -1.34
N GLY A 58 -3.42 21.81 -2.00
CA GLY A 58 -2.47 22.62 -2.77
C GLY A 58 -2.19 22.01 -4.14
N THR A 59 -1.08 22.47 -4.71
CA THR A 59 -0.60 21.98 -6.01
C THR A 59 0.83 21.48 -5.88
N CYS A 60 1.06 20.28 -6.42
CA CYS A 60 2.38 19.74 -6.71
C CYS A 60 2.72 20.09 -8.16
N SER A 61 3.80 20.83 -8.37
CA SER A 61 4.30 21.22 -9.69
C SER A 61 5.62 20.54 -9.97
N PHE A 62 5.66 19.61 -10.90
CA PHE A 62 6.89 18.95 -11.32
C PHE A 62 7.75 19.87 -12.20
N LEU A 63 9.07 19.77 -12.05
CA LEU A 63 10.02 20.47 -12.93
C LEU A 63 10.11 19.82 -14.32
N SER A 64 9.83 18.52 -14.40
CA SER A 64 9.72 17.76 -15.65
C SER A 64 8.47 16.89 -15.59
N ALA A 65 7.66 16.90 -16.64
CA ALA A 65 6.41 16.15 -16.70
C ALA A 65 6.65 14.66 -16.44
N PRO A 66 5.85 14.01 -15.55
CA PRO A 66 5.92 12.58 -15.34
C PRO A 66 5.60 11.82 -16.63
N ALA A 67 6.40 10.80 -16.93
CA ALA A 67 6.18 9.95 -18.11
C ALA A 67 4.76 9.35 -18.12
N SER A 68 4.26 9.06 -19.31
CA SER A 68 2.94 8.43 -19.49
C SER A 68 2.83 7.10 -18.76
N GLY A 69 1.75 6.92 -18.01
CA GLY A 69 1.49 5.71 -17.22
C GLY A 69 0.22 5.83 -16.39
N THR A 70 -0.49 4.71 -16.23
CA THR A 70 -1.72 4.67 -15.44
C THR A 70 -1.41 4.61 -13.95
N GLY A 71 -1.95 5.55 -13.16
CA GLY A 71 -1.78 5.59 -11.71
C GLY A 71 -0.34 5.74 -11.23
N ASN A 72 0.57 6.14 -12.11
CA ASN A 72 2.00 6.16 -11.84
C ASN A 72 2.47 7.39 -11.05
N VAL A 73 1.65 8.44 -10.92
CA VAL A 73 1.91 9.59 -10.06
C VAL A 73 1.09 9.45 -8.79
N VAL A 74 1.76 9.30 -7.65
CA VAL A 74 1.10 9.16 -6.35
C VAL A 74 1.56 10.28 -5.43
N ILE A 75 0.61 11.06 -4.95
CA ILE A 75 0.82 12.14 -3.98
C ILE A 75 0.21 11.70 -2.65
N LEU A 76 1.04 11.59 -1.64
CA LEU A 76 0.70 11.02 -0.35
C LEU A 76 0.97 12.02 0.76
N ARG A 77 -0.01 12.23 1.64
CA ARG A 77 0.19 12.94 2.90
C ARG A 77 0.68 11.98 3.97
N ASP A 78 1.85 12.29 4.54
CA ASP A 78 2.55 11.47 5.53
C ASP A 78 3.24 12.38 6.56
N PRO A 79 2.45 13.03 7.45
CA PRO A 79 3.00 13.92 8.48
C PRO A 79 3.92 13.17 9.43
N ASP A 80 4.90 13.88 9.98
CA ASP A 80 5.74 13.31 11.04
C ASP A 80 4.90 12.95 12.29
N GLN A 81 5.32 11.90 12.99
CA GLN A 81 4.60 11.37 14.16
C GLN A 81 5.05 12.06 15.47
N LEU A 82 5.61 13.27 15.36
CA LEU A 82 6.06 14.03 16.51
C LEU A 82 5.01 15.08 16.89
N GLN A 83 4.76 15.22 18.18
CA GLN A 83 3.99 16.31 18.74
C GLN A 83 4.94 17.51 18.95
N SER A 84 4.72 18.58 18.20
CA SER A 84 5.55 19.80 18.22
C SER A 84 4.78 21.02 18.75
N THR A 85 3.51 20.83 19.16
CA THR A 85 2.70 21.95 19.67
C THR A 85 3.07 22.16 21.15
N ASP A 86 3.56 23.35 21.47
CA ASP A 86 3.77 23.82 22.82
C ASP A 86 2.64 24.79 23.21
N LEU A 87 2.06 24.56 24.39
CA LEU A 87 0.99 25.37 24.97
C LEU A 87 1.47 25.93 26.30
N PRO A 88 2.15 27.11 26.32
CA PRO A 88 2.67 27.68 27.54
C PRO A 88 1.57 27.93 28.57
N SER A 89 1.88 27.70 29.85
CA SER A 89 0.97 27.99 30.95
C SER A 89 0.79 29.50 31.07
N ASN A 90 -0.45 29.93 31.31
CA ASN A 90 -0.86 31.33 31.48
C ASN A 90 -0.88 32.20 30.22
N ASP A 91 -0.69 31.65 29.03
CA ASP A 91 -0.97 32.40 27.79
C ASP A 91 -2.48 32.40 27.45
N PRO A 92 -2.98 33.41 26.72
CA PRO A 92 -4.29 33.35 26.13
C PRO A 92 -4.45 32.08 25.28
N PHE A 93 -5.62 31.44 25.31
CA PHE A 93 -5.87 30.18 24.59
C PHE A 93 -5.51 30.28 23.10
N PRO A 94 -4.49 29.56 22.61
CA PRO A 94 -4.00 29.67 21.25
C PRO A 94 -4.83 28.80 20.31
N SER A 95 -6.07 29.22 20.02
CA SER A 95 -7.05 28.45 19.23
C SER A 95 -6.49 27.92 17.90
N SER A 96 -5.71 28.73 17.18
CA SER A 96 -5.12 28.33 15.90
C SER A 96 -4.06 27.24 16.04
N SER A 97 -3.28 27.23 17.13
CA SER A 97 -2.29 26.17 17.41
C SER A 97 -2.96 24.86 17.79
N VAL A 98 -4.02 24.96 18.60
CA VAL A 98 -4.83 23.79 19.00
C VAL A 98 -5.55 23.20 17.79
N GLU A 99 -6.14 24.02 16.92
CA GLU A 99 -6.79 23.58 15.68
C GLU A 99 -5.79 22.83 14.78
N LYS A 100 -4.58 23.39 14.56
CA LYS A 100 -3.52 22.73 13.79
C LYS A 100 -3.08 21.40 14.41
N ALA A 101 -3.04 21.31 15.74
CA ALA A 101 -2.72 20.06 16.43
C ALA A 101 -3.80 18.98 16.18
N PHE A 102 -5.09 19.35 16.25
CA PHE A 102 -6.19 18.45 15.89
C PHE A 102 -6.16 18.05 14.41
N ASP A 103 -5.88 18.99 13.52
CA ASP A 103 -5.71 18.69 12.09
C ASP A 103 -4.60 17.68 11.88
N LYS A 104 -3.44 17.86 12.53
CA LYS A 104 -2.32 16.91 12.44
C LYS A 104 -2.71 15.53 12.96
N LEU A 105 -3.39 15.44 14.11
CA LEU A 105 -3.89 14.16 14.64
C LEU A 105 -4.86 13.49 13.66
N THR A 106 -5.79 14.25 13.10
CA THR A 106 -6.74 13.74 12.10
C THR A 106 -6.01 13.20 10.87
N MET A 107 -5.00 13.93 10.37
CA MET A 107 -4.18 13.49 9.23
C MET A 107 -3.41 12.20 9.54
N LEU A 108 -2.85 12.06 10.75
CA LEU A 108 -2.17 10.84 11.18
C LEU A 108 -3.12 9.64 11.24
N VAL A 109 -4.34 9.82 11.78
CA VAL A 109 -5.37 8.77 11.81
C VAL A 109 -5.76 8.35 10.38
N GLN A 110 -5.96 9.32 9.49
CA GLN A 110 -6.26 9.04 8.07
C GLN A 110 -5.09 8.29 7.39
N ARG A 111 -3.86 8.63 7.72
CA ARG A 111 -2.68 7.91 7.22
C ARG A 111 -2.61 6.48 7.75
N CYS A 112 -2.88 6.26 9.04
CA CYS A 112 -2.99 4.92 9.61
C CYS A 112 -4.06 4.09 8.91
N ARG A 113 -5.23 4.66 8.66
CA ARG A 113 -6.32 3.99 7.94
C ARG A 113 -5.92 3.60 6.51
N ASP A 114 -5.22 4.48 5.77
CA ASP A 114 -4.69 4.16 4.44
C ASP A 114 -3.69 3.00 4.49
N LEU A 115 -2.81 2.95 5.49
CA LEU A 115 -1.86 1.86 5.68
C LEU A 115 -2.56 0.54 6.00
N LEU A 116 -3.51 0.56 6.94
CA LEU A 116 -4.30 -0.62 7.31
C LEU A 116 -5.12 -1.15 6.14
N GLY A 117 -5.73 -0.27 5.32
CA GLY A 117 -6.47 -0.67 4.12
C GLY A 117 -5.62 -1.34 3.04
N ARG A 118 -4.28 -1.29 3.16
CA ARG A 118 -3.32 -1.95 2.28
C ARG A 118 -2.53 -3.07 2.97
N SER A 119 -2.97 -3.46 4.15
CA SER A 119 -2.40 -4.55 4.94
C SER A 119 -3.31 -5.78 4.91
N PHE A 120 -2.79 -6.91 5.33
CA PHE A 120 -3.63 -8.08 5.58
C PHE A 120 -4.49 -7.83 6.81
N THR A 121 -5.79 -7.80 6.62
CA THR A 121 -6.80 -7.65 7.69
C THR A 121 -7.90 -8.68 7.51
N LEU A 122 -8.47 -9.15 8.61
CA LEU A 122 -9.71 -9.91 8.58
C LEU A 122 -10.89 -8.96 8.28
N GLN A 123 -11.99 -9.51 7.80
CA GLN A 123 -13.22 -8.73 7.61
C GLN A 123 -13.75 -8.28 8.98
N ASP A 124 -14.35 -7.08 9.04
CA ASP A 124 -14.94 -6.55 10.28
C ASP A 124 -16.01 -7.47 10.89
N SER A 125 -16.65 -8.30 10.05
CA SER A 125 -17.65 -9.29 10.46
C SER A 125 -17.06 -10.63 10.87
N ASP A 126 -15.74 -10.79 10.87
CA ASP A 126 -15.11 -12.06 11.21
C ASP A 126 -15.26 -12.40 12.69
N THR A 127 -15.73 -13.59 13.00
CA THR A 127 -15.92 -14.12 14.35
C THR A 127 -15.11 -15.39 14.61
N SER A 128 -14.23 -15.78 13.67
CA SER A 128 -13.45 -17.02 13.76
C SER A 128 -12.38 -16.99 14.86
N GLY A 129 -11.94 -15.81 15.26
CA GLY A 129 -10.77 -15.64 16.13
C GLY A 129 -9.44 -15.90 15.42
N ALA A 130 -9.44 -15.93 14.09
CA ALA A 130 -8.24 -16.14 13.27
C ALA A 130 -7.25 -14.98 13.43
N SER A 131 -5.96 -15.28 13.27
CA SER A 131 -4.86 -14.31 13.30
C SER A 131 -4.22 -14.20 11.92
N VAL A 132 -4.05 -12.97 11.44
CA VAL A 132 -3.27 -12.65 10.22
C VAL A 132 -1.81 -12.29 10.52
N THR A 133 -1.34 -12.57 11.75
CA THR A 133 0.06 -12.36 12.11
C THR A 133 0.96 -13.24 11.25
N MET A 134 1.91 -12.60 10.57
CA MET A 134 2.85 -13.29 9.70
C MET A 134 3.83 -14.13 10.51
N PRO A 135 4.05 -15.41 10.18
CA PRO A 135 5.09 -16.21 10.81
C PRO A 135 6.48 -15.68 10.44
N THR A 136 7.48 -16.01 11.25
CA THR A 136 8.88 -15.70 10.91
C THR A 136 9.23 -16.28 9.53
N PRO A 137 9.75 -15.48 8.59
CA PRO A 137 10.05 -15.94 7.24
C PRO A 137 11.01 -17.14 7.24
N THR A 138 10.68 -18.16 6.48
CA THR A 138 11.53 -19.35 6.28
C THR A 138 11.78 -19.54 4.79
N ALA A 139 13.05 -19.66 4.38
CA ALA A 139 13.41 -19.83 2.99
C ALA A 139 12.76 -21.08 2.38
N GLY A 140 12.27 -20.97 1.15
CA GLY A 140 11.64 -22.08 0.41
C GLY A 140 10.26 -22.51 0.95
N LYS A 141 9.62 -21.71 1.81
CA LYS A 141 8.26 -21.94 2.29
C LYS A 141 7.26 -20.99 1.64
N LEU A 142 6.01 -21.45 1.55
CA LEU A 142 4.85 -20.67 1.14
C LEU A 142 4.07 -20.24 2.37
N LEU A 143 3.37 -19.11 2.27
CA LEU A 143 2.38 -18.72 3.28
C LEU A 143 1.08 -19.47 2.98
N ALA A 144 0.53 -20.11 3.99
CA ALA A 144 -0.74 -20.83 3.92
C ALA A 144 -1.52 -20.63 5.22
N TRP A 145 -2.82 -20.84 5.18
CA TRP A 145 -3.59 -20.99 6.39
C TRP A 145 -3.23 -22.33 7.06
N ALA A 146 -3.13 -22.34 8.38
CA ALA A 146 -3.03 -23.55 9.17
C ALA A 146 -4.24 -24.46 8.92
N SER A 147 -4.13 -25.75 9.23
CA SER A 147 -5.20 -26.72 9.01
C SER A 147 -6.51 -26.41 9.76
N ASP A 148 -6.43 -25.66 10.84
CA ASP A 148 -7.58 -25.16 11.62
C ASP A 148 -8.19 -23.87 11.06
N GLY A 149 -7.53 -23.22 10.06
CA GLY A 149 -7.95 -21.96 9.47
C GLY A 149 -7.76 -20.74 10.37
N LEU A 150 -7.08 -20.86 11.51
CA LEU A 150 -7.01 -19.81 12.52
C LEU A 150 -5.69 -19.00 12.53
N SER A 151 -4.71 -19.40 11.74
CA SER A 151 -3.43 -18.68 11.67
C SER A 151 -2.75 -18.85 10.31
N ILE A 152 -1.86 -17.90 10.00
CA ILE A 152 -0.97 -17.99 8.83
C ILE A 152 0.31 -18.72 9.26
N VAL A 153 0.71 -19.72 8.49
CA VAL A 153 1.89 -20.57 8.77
C VAL A 153 2.80 -20.68 7.55
N ASN A 154 4.07 -21.02 7.79
CA ASN A 154 4.99 -21.43 6.76
C ASN A 154 4.69 -22.87 6.34
N SER A 155 4.17 -23.06 5.14
CA SER A 155 3.92 -24.38 4.56
C SER A 155 5.04 -24.78 3.61
N ALA A 156 5.38 -26.06 3.56
CA ALA A 156 6.22 -26.58 2.49
C ALA A 156 5.47 -26.41 1.15
N PRO A 157 6.16 -26.06 0.04
CA PRO A 157 5.56 -26.24 -1.27
C PRO A 157 5.18 -27.72 -1.36
N THR A 158 3.90 -28.02 -1.27
CA THR A 158 3.43 -29.38 -1.57
C THR A 158 3.62 -29.56 -3.06
N GLY A 159 4.51 -30.44 -3.45
CA GLY A 159 4.50 -30.98 -4.82
C GLY A 159 3.09 -31.45 -5.15
N VAL A 160 2.77 -31.47 -6.42
CA VAL A 160 1.46 -31.96 -6.90
C VAL A 160 1.14 -33.29 -6.18
N VAL A 161 0.05 -33.32 -5.41
CA VAL A 161 -0.37 -34.53 -4.71
C VAL A 161 -0.69 -35.59 -5.76
N ALA A 162 -0.20 -36.81 -5.56
CA ALA A 162 -0.48 -37.90 -6.50
C ALA A 162 -2.00 -38.01 -6.76
N GLY A 163 -2.40 -37.92 -8.02
CA GLY A 163 -3.81 -37.95 -8.43
C GLY A 163 -4.56 -36.59 -8.37
N SER A 164 -3.91 -35.50 -7.98
CA SER A 164 -4.53 -34.16 -7.97
C SER A 164 -4.55 -33.48 -9.35
N ILE A 165 -3.76 -33.94 -10.30
CA ILE A 165 -3.81 -33.50 -11.69
C ILE A 165 -4.65 -34.49 -12.47
N THR A 166 -5.76 -34.04 -12.98
CA THR A 166 -6.66 -34.81 -13.85
C THR A 166 -6.42 -34.43 -15.32
N ALA A 167 -6.98 -35.20 -16.26
CA ALA A 167 -6.87 -34.90 -17.69
C ALA A 167 -7.44 -33.54 -18.06
N THR A 168 -8.33 -32.97 -17.25
CA THR A 168 -8.94 -31.65 -17.47
C THR A 168 -7.97 -30.50 -17.16
N GLU A 169 -6.99 -30.72 -16.28
CA GLU A 169 -6.01 -29.70 -15.87
C GLU A 169 -4.74 -29.75 -16.72
N LEU A 170 -4.56 -30.83 -17.51
CA LEU A 170 -3.48 -30.92 -18.48
C LEU A 170 -3.94 -30.36 -19.82
N ALA A 171 -3.28 -29.31 -20.30
CA ALA A 171 -3.46 -28.88 -21.69
C ALA A 171 -2.99 -30.00 -22.63
N SER A 172 -3.55 -30.02 -23.87
CA SER A 172 -3.05 -30.93 -24.91
C SER A 172 -1.55 -30.70 -25.07
N ASP A 173 -0.78 -31.80 -25.12
CA ASP A 173 0.69 -31.79 -25.24
C ASP A 173 1.46 -31.16 -24.05
N ALA A 174 0.82 -31.01 -22.88
CA ALA A 174 1.47 -30.47 -21.66
C ALA A 174 2.54 -31.43 -21.07
N VAL A 175 2.52 -32.73 -21.46
CA VAL A 175 3.52 -33.74 -21.08
C VAL A 175 4.20 -34.22 -22.36
N GLU A 176 5.40 -33.76 -22.59
CA GLU A 176 6.24 -34.21 -23.71
C GLU A 176 6.90 -35.57 -23.39
N GLU A 177 7.25 -36.31 -24.44
CA GLU A 177 7.87 -37.65 -24.31
C GLU A 177 9.14 -37.61 -23.43
N GLU A 178 9.93 -36.57 -23.52
CA GLU A 178 11.17 -36.39 -22.73
C GLU A 178 10.89 -36.18 -21.22
N ALA A 179 9.68 -35.74 -20.85
CA ALA A 179 9.27 -35.59 -19.46
C ALA A 179 8.85 -36.90 -18.79
N ILE A 180 8.66 -37.95 -19.59
CA ILE A 180 8.27 -39.28 -19.11
C ILE A 180 9.51 -40.16 -19.02
N LEU A 181 9.99 -40.40 -17.78
CA LEU A 181 11.09 -41.29 -17.53
C LEU A 181 10.76 -42.73 -18.07
N ASN A 182 11.72 -43.33 -18.75
CA ASN A 182 11.57 -44.65 -19.31
C ASN A 182 11.16 -45.67 -18.22
N GLY A 183 10.02 -46.34 -18.41
CA GLY A 183 9.43 -47.25 -17.42
C GLY A 183 8.46 -46.58 -16.41
N ALA A 184 8.23 -45.25 -16.48
CA ALA A 184 7.24 -44.58 -15.63
C ALA A 184 5.79 -44.95 -15.97
N VAL A 185 5.52 -45.29 -17.25
CA VAL A 185 4.24 -45.83 -17.74
C VAL A 185 4.39 -47.31 -17.96
N THR A 186 3.80 -48.14 -17.10
CA THR A 186 3.80 -49.61 -17.22
C THR A 186 2.49 -50.09 -17.83
N THR A 187 2.50 -51.27 -18.42
CA THR A 187 1.32 -51.92 -19.05
C THR A 187 0.08 -52.03 -18.14
N ASN A 188 0.25 -51.95 -16.81
CA ASN A 188 -0.86 -51.91 -15.86
C ASN A 188 -1.48 -50.50 -15.68
N LYS A 189 -0.99 -49.50 -16.39
CA LYS A 189 -1.48 -48.10 -16.33
C LYS A 189 -2.04 -47.61 -17.68
N LEU A 190 -2.07 -48.48 -18.69
CA LEU A 190 -2.72 -48.28 -19.98
C LEU A 190 -4.10 -49.03 -19.98
#